data_e6afb798000fc1c74042073d92ed652b
#
_entry.id   e6afb798000fc1c74042073d92ed652b
#
_cell.length_a   1.000
_cell.length_b   1.000
_cell.length_c   1.000
_cell.angle_alpha   90.00
_cell.angle_beta   90.00
_cell.angle_gamma   90.00
#
_symmetry.space_group_name_H-M   'P 1'
#
loop_
_entity.id
_entity.type
_entity.pdbx_description
1 polymer ?
#
loop_
_entity_poly.entity_id
_entity_poly.type
_entity_poly.pdbx_seq_one_letter_code
_entity_poly.pdbx_strand_id
1 'polypeptide(L)'
;YVSMQWFVKVRPLAEPARRAVVEGRVRFIPKSREKDYFHWLDNLRDWCISRQLWWGHRIPAWTCESCGEITVTDTEEGPAACPKCGDSKLDQDPDVLDTWFSSALWPFSTLGWPDQTRELQLFYPTNTLVTAKDIIFLWVARMIMMGLHFMREVPFRDVYFNPIVGDEHGKKMSKSKGNAIDPLDLMETYGTDALRITLCDYAAQEQHIAFSVKRCEGYRNFMNKLWNAARLVLANTEDLPADWLGSALPEVADQRANDPLEDRWIISRYAHVVDRVNRALENYEFDDVVRAIYDFFWKDYCDYYLELIKPRLYNAEKDSHLRRKAQATAVIVLEGALRLLHPVCPFITEELWSAIRERWSNADGSLAATGSLGSRMLKALQAPSIMVAPWNASLG
;
A
#
# COMPACT_ATOMS: atom_id res chain seq x y z
N TYR A 1 37.87 0.09 25.42
CA TYR A 1 38.13 1.51 25.24
C TYR A 1 37.03 2.27 25.99
N VAL A 2 37.38 3.07 26.96
CA VAL A 2 36.42 3.93 27.68
C VAL A 2 36.62 5.32 27.09
N SER A 3 35.58 5.89 26.48
CA SER A 3 35.55 7.23 25.91
C SER A 3 34.27 7.95 26.31
N MET A 4 34.30 9.28 26.26
CA MET A 4 33.09 10.09 26.45
C MET A 4 32.14 9.80 25.31
N GLN A 5 30.85 9.68 25.61
CA GLN A 5 29.79 9.36 24.66
C GLN A 5 28.58 10.24 24.90
N TRP A 6 27.84 10.50 23.83
CA TRP A 6 26.57 11.22 23.89
C TRP A 6 25.41 10.24 24.10
N PHE A 7 24.53 10.57 25.03
CA PHE A 7 23.37 9.76 25.36
C PHE A 7 22.08 10.60 25.34
N VAL A 8 21.02 10.00 24.81
CA VAL A 8 19.66 10.49 25.00
C VAL A 8 19.04 9.81 26.20
N LYS A 9 18.51 10.61 27.15
CA LYS A 9 17.66 10.09 28.24
C LYS A 9 16.33 9.65 27.67
N VAL A 10 16.17 8.36 27.38
CA VAL A 10 15.00 7.84 26.63
C VAL A 10 13.75 7.63 27.48
N ARG A 11 13.89 7.45 28.78
CA ARG A 11 12.75 7.15 29.68
C ARG A 11 11.63 8.21 29.61
N PRO A 12 11.90 9.51 29.62
CA PRO A 12 10.85 10.54 29.46
C PRO A 12 10.17 10.52 28.08
N LEU A 13 10.87 10.00 27.05
CA LEU A 13 10.32 9.87 25.69
C LEU A 13 9.53 8.58 25.50
N ALA A 14 9.93 7.52 26.20
CA ALA A 14 9.31 6.20 26.12
C ALA A 14 7.91 6.16 26.73
N GLU A 15 7.68 6.87 27.82
CA GLU A 15 6.39 6.86 28.50
C GLU A 15 5.22 7.41 27.64
N PRO A 16 5.33 8.58 26.98
CA PRO A 16 4.33 9.02 26.01
C PRO A 16 4.18 8.08 24.82
N ALA A 17 5.29 7.50 24.32
CA ALA A 17 5.27 6.56 23.20
C ALA A 17 4.52 5.26 23.56
N ARG A 18 4.73 4.74 24.75
CA ARG A 18 3.99 3.58 25.29
C ARG A 18 2.50 3.85 25.37
N ARG A 19 2.13 5.00 25.94
CA ARG A 19 0.71 5.40 26.05
C ARG A 19 0.02 5.53 24.72
N ALA A 20 0.69 6.08 23.70
CA ALA A 20 0.12 6.25 22.36
C ALA A 20 -0.35 4.92 21.74
N VAL A 21 0.37 3.81 22.01
CA VAL A 21 -0.04 2.48 21.54
C VAL A 21 -1.13 1.87 22.43
N VAL A 22 -1.03 2.02 23.76
CA VAL A 22 -2.07 1.53 24.69
C VAL A 22 -3.42 2.20 24.44
N GLU A 23 -3.41 3.52 24.13
CA GLU A 23 -4.61 4.31 23.84
C GLU A 23 -5.13 4.11 22.41
N GLY A 24 -4.43 3.32 21.58
CA GLY A 24 -4.81 3.04 20.19
C GLY A 24 -4.58 4.22 19.23
N ARG A 25 -3.82 5.23 19.62
CA ARG A 25 -3.40 6.34 18.73
C ARG A 25 -2.41 5.87 17.66
N VAL A 26 -1.64 4.83 17.98
CA VAL A 26 -0.82 4.06 17.05
C VAL A 26 -1.23 2.60 17.15
N ARG A 27 -1.67 1.99 16.05
CA ARG A 27 -2.09 0.59 16.00
C ARG A 27 -1.03 -0.24 15.30
N PHE A 28 -0.71 -1.40 15.84
CA PHE A 28 0.23 -2.36 15.24
C PHE A 28 -0.54 -3.48 14.54
N ILE A 29 -0.15 -3.78 13.32
CA ILE A 29 -0.77 -4.80 12.47
C ILE A 29 0.33 -5.78 12.01
N PRO A 30 0.31 -7.03 12.49
CA PRO A 30 -0.65 -7.61 13.46
C PRO A 30 -0.43 -7.10 14.90
N LYS A 31 -1.50 -7.10 15.67
CA LYS A 31 -1.50 -6.65 17.08
C LYS A 31 -0.50 -7.41 17.97
N SER A 32 -0.16 -8.64 17.60
CA SER A 32 0.84 -9.46 18.33
C SER A 32 2.19 -8.75 18.48
N ARG A 33 2.55 -7.81 17.60
CA ARG A 33 3.79 -7.03 17.62
C ARG A 33 3.85 -5.99 18.75
N GLU A 34 2.72 -5.65 19.36
CA GLU A 34 2.70 -4.81 20.56
C GLU A 34 3.51 -5.41 21.70
N LYS A 35 3.56 -6.75 21.80
CA LYS A 35 4.34 -7.46 22.84
C LYS A 35 5.84 -7.18 22.71
N ASP A 36 6.36 -7.22 21.48
CA ASP A 36 7.78 -6.95 21.20
C ASP A 36 8.10 -5.48 21.53
N TYR A 37 7.22 -4.57 21.15
CA TYR A 37 7.33 -3.13 21.40
C TYR A 37 7.35 -2.81 22.90
N PHE A 38 6.37 -3.32 23.67
CA PHE A 38 6.28 -3.06 25.12
C PHE A 38 7.43 -3.70 25.88
N HIS A 39 7.80 -4.93 25.54
CA HIS A 39 8.94 -5.60 26.17
C HIS A 39 10.24 -4.78 26.02
N TRP A 40 10.45 -4.20 24.85
CA TRP A 40 11.61 -3.35 24.63
C TRP A 40 11.53 -2.05 25.42
N LEU A 41 10.38 -1.35 25.42
CA LEU A 41 10.19 -0.10 26.17
C LEU A 41 10.36 -0.29 27.68
N ASP A 42 9.89 -1.41 28.23
CA ASP A 42 9.97 -1.71 29.67
C ASP A 42 11.43 -1.98 30.11
N ASN A 43 12.29 -2.41 29.19
CA ASN A 43 13.71 -2.72 29.45
C ASN A 43 14.69 -1.68 28.87
N LEU A 44 14.21 -0.48 28.57
CA LEU A 44 14.98 0.56 27.90
C LEU A 44 16.14 1.08 28.76
N ARG A 45 17.32 1.21 28.13
CA ARG A 45 18.49 1.95 28.65
C ARG A 45 18.68 3.21 27.85
N ASP A 46 19.35 4.20 28.42
CA ASP A 46 19.70 5.42 27.71
C ASP A 46 20.42 5.11 26.40
N TRP A 47 20.07 5.83 25.37
CA TRP A 47 20.52 5.56 24.02
C TRP A 47 21.80 6.32 23.71
N CYS A 48 22.90 5.59 23.55
CA CYS A 48 24.14 6.14 23.03
C CYS A 48 23.95 6.52 21.55
N ILE A 49 24.11 7.78 21.23
CA ILE A 49 23.91 8.34 19.88
C ILE A 49 25.20 8.71 19.16
N SER A 50 26.35 8.69 19.83
CA SER A 50 27.65 8.95 19.20
C SER A 50 28.26 7.68 18.60
N ARG A 51 28.91 7.83 17.45
CA ARG A 51 29.60 6.76 16.74
C ARG A 51 30.98 7.26 16.29
N GLN A 52 32.00 6.42 16.49
CA GLN A 52 33.37 6.68 16.04
C GLN A 52 33.53 6.18 14.60
N LEU A 53 32.87 6.85 13.66
CA LEU A 53 32.88 6.56 12.24
C LEU A 53 33.35 7.78 11.45
N TRP A 54 33.97 7.54 10.33
CA TRP A 54 34.39 8.63 9.46
C TRP A 54 33.24 9.26 8.66
N TRP A 55 32.25 8.46 8.29
CA TRP A 55 31.10 8.92 7.49
C TRP A 55 29.83 9.02 8.35
N GLY A 56 29.18 10.18 8.33
CA GLY A 56 27.92 10.44 9.02
C GLY A 56 27.71 11.92 9.32
N HIS A 57 26.61 12.23 10.00
CA HIS A 57 26.32 13.58 10.49
C HIS A 57 27.16 13.86 11.74
N ARG A 58 28.14 14.73 11.63
CA ARG A 58 29.00 15.11 12.75
C ARG A 58 28.17 15.76 13.86
N ILE A 59 28.46 15.40 15.11
CA ILE A 59 27.75 15.96 16.26
C ILE A 59 27.99 17.48 16.32
N PRO A 60 26.91 18.31 16.33
CA PRO A 60 27.01 19.76 16.29
C PRO A 60 27.29 20.34 17.68
N ALA A 61 28.34 19.86 18.31
CA ALA A 61 28.79 20.27 19.63
C ALA A 61 30.26 20.65 19.59
N TRP A 62 30.59 21.79 20.21
CA TRP A 62 31.96 22.37 20.28
C TRP A 62 32.37 22.50 21.72
N THR A 63 33.56 22.03 22.05
CA THR A 63 34.17 22.15 23.38
C THR A 63 35.14 23.29 23.37
N CYS A 64 35.02 24.21 24.31
CA CYS A 64 35.98 25.32 24.49
C CYS A 64 37.28 24.81 25.11
N GLU A 65 38.40 25.01 24.46
CA GLU A 65 39.70 24.61 24.95
C GLU A 65 40.08 25.29 26.28
N SER A 66 39.65 26.54 26.51
CA SER A 66 40.03 27.34 27.67
C SER A 66 39.21 27.04 28.94
N CYS A 67 37.92 26.75 28.83
CA CYS A 67 37.06 26.58 30.01
C CYS A 67 36.26 25.25 30.02
N GLY A 68 36.39 24.43 28.99
CA GLY A 68 35.70 23.14 28.90
C GLY A 68 34.18 23.23 28.67
N GLU A 69 33.63 24.41 28.39
CA GLU A 69 32.21 24.58 28.10
C GLU A 69 31.84 23.90 26.78
N ILE A 70 30.74 23.21 26.76
CA ILE A 70 30.20 22.54 25.55
C ILE A 70 29.04 23.37 25.02
N THR A 71 29.11 23.78 23.75
CA THR A 71 28.10 24.57 23.05
C THR A 71 27.57 23.77 21.89
N VAL A 72 26.25 23.64 21.80
CA VAL A 72 25.55 23.01 20.65
C VAL A 72 24.96 24.15 19.81
N THR A 73 25.11 24.07 18.49
CA THR A 73 24.56 25.03 17.54
C THR A 73 23.94 24.33 16.34
N ASP A 74 23.04 25.03 15.65
CA ASP A 74 22.39 24.64 14.40
C ASP A 74 23.11 25.13 13.14
N THR A 75 24.24 25.82 13.30
CA THR A 75 25.09 26.29 12.19
C THR A 75 26.21 25.31 11.90
N GLU A 76 26.57 25.13 10.62
CA GLU A 76 27.66 24.22 10.21
C GLU A 76 29.05 24.77 10.65
N GLU A 77 29.19 26.07 10.66
CA GLU A 77 30.46 26.75 11.05
C GLU A 77 30.73 26.72 12.56
N GLY A 78 29.69 26.37 13.33
CA GLY A 78 29.78 26.41 14.78
C GLY A 78 29.69 27.82 15.39
N PRO A 79 29.79 27.95 16.72
CA PRO A 79 29.72 29.23 17.39
C PRO A 79 31.02 30.03 17.18
N ALA A 80 30.91 31.33 16.96
CA ALA A 80 32.08 32.23 16.73
C ALA A 80 32.99 32.33 17.96
N ALA A 81 32.42 32.19 19.16
CA ALA A 81 33.17 32.23 20.42
C ALA A 81 32.39 31.45 21.52
N CYS A 82 33.12 31.04 22.54
CA CYS A 82 32.53 30.40 23.71
C CYS A 82 31.55 31.34 24.43
N PRO A 83 30.29 30.95 24.66
CA PRO A 83 29.33 31.83 25.34
C PRO A 83 29.66 32.10 26.81
N LYS A 84 30.54 31.29 27.41
CA LYS A 84 30.94 31.42 28.81
C LYS A 84 32.16 32.27 29.05
N CYS A 85 33.24 32.15 28.25
CA CYS A 85 34.49 32.83 28.46
C CYS A 85 34.94 33.75 27.31
N GLY A 86 34.22 33.72 26.18
CA GLY A 86 34.52 34.56 25.01
C GLY A 86 35.68 34.07 24.14
N ASP A 87 36.32 32.96 24.49
CA ASP A 87 37.42 32.39 23.68
C ASP A 87 36.91 31.83 22.35
N SER A 88 37.65 32.06 21.28
CA SER A 88 37.34 31.55 19.94
C SER A 88 37.91 30.16 19.64
N LYS A 89 38.70 29.60 20.56
CA LYS A 89 39.25 28.26 20.40
C LYS A 89 38.24 27.20 20.80
N LEU A 90 37.53 26.74 19.81
CA LEU A 90 36.46 25.74 19.94
C LEU A 90 36.79 24.53 19.08
N ASP A 91 36.72 23.34 19.65
CA ASP A 91 36.93 22.08 18.95
C ASP A 91 35.61 21.32 18.81
N GLN A 92 35.23 21.00 17.57
CA GLN A 92 34.00 20.25 17.30
C GLN A 92 34.21 18.78 17.64
N ASP A 93 33.19 18.17 18.27
CA ASP A 93 33.18 16.75 18.56
C ASP A 93 33.48 15.93 17.28
N PRO A 94 34.46 15.02 17.30
CA PRO A 94 34.84 14.23 16.12
C PRO A 94 33.83 13.10 15.79
N ASP A 95 32.96 12.74 16.72
CA ASP A 95 31.99 11.67 16.55
C ASP A 95 30.85 12.08 15.62
N VAL A 96 30.21 11.08 15.02
CA VAL A 96 29.00 11.26 14.20
C VAL A 96 27.78 10.70 14.92
N LEU A 97 26.60 11.16 14.55
CA LEU A 97 25.34 10.67 15.09
C LEU A 97 25.05 9.23 14.61
N ASP A 98 24.46 8.44 15.48
CA ASP A 98 23.86 7.15 15.13
C ASP A 98 22.87 7.32 13.98
N THR A 99 22.95 6.48 12.95
CA THR A 99 22.05 6.48 11.79
C THR A 99 20.58 6.52 12.21
N TRP A 100 20.23 5.80 13.28
CA TRP A 100 18.86 5.74 13.79
C TRP A 100 18.38 7.05 14.43
N PHE A 101 19.29 7.96 14.80
CA PHE A 101 18.92 9.27 15.30
C PHE A 101 18.27 10.11 14.19
N SER A 102 18.94 10.24 13.06
CA SER A 102 18.39 10.94 11.89
C SER A 102 17.16 10.23 11.33
N SER A 103 17.20 8.89 11.26
CA SER A 103 16.08 8.08 10.79
C SER A 103 14.82 8.23 11.64
N ALA A 104 14.96 8.53 12.93
CA ALA A 104 13.83 8.78 13.83
C ALA A 104 13.08 10.09 13.54
N LEU A 105 13.73 11.04 12.86
CA LEU A 105 13.13 12.32 12.46
C LEU A 105 12.41 12.24 11.10
N TRP A 106 12.61 11.16 10.37
CA TRP A 106 12.14 11.00 8.99
C TRP A 106 10.68 11.39 8.75
N PRO A 107 9.68 11.03 9.60
CA PRO A 107 8.27 11.33 9.33
C PRO A 107 7.95 12.81 9.19
N PHE A 108 8.77 13.70 9.72
CA PHE A 108 8.54 15.14 9.69
C PHE A 108 9.71 15.93 9.08
N SER A 109 10.96 15.48 9.20
CA SER A 109 12.11 16.18 8.60
C SER A 109 12.05 16.19 7.07
N THR A 110 11.60 15.11 6.44
CA THR A 110 11.43 15.04 4.97
C THR A 110 10.29 15.90 4.44
N LEU A 111 9.40 16.36 5.33
CA LEU A 111 8.30 17.27 5.01
C LEU A 111 8.64 18.74 5.30
N GLY A 112 9.92 19.02 5.60
CA GLY A 112 10.46 20.37 5.74
C GLY A 112 10.57 20.88 7.18
N TRP A 113 10.27 20.04 8.21
CA TRP A 113 10.53 20.46 9.60
C TRP A 113 12.03 20.86 9.77
N PRO A 114 12.36 21.95 10.51
CA PRO A 114 11.52 22.65 11.50
C PRO A 114 10.56 23.73 10.95
N ASP A 115 10.59 24.00 9.64
CA ASP A 115 9.69 24.98 9.04
C ASP A 115 8.23 24.46 9.00
N GLN A 116 7.27 25.39 9.05
CA GLN A 116 5.85 25.07 8.95
C GLN A 116 5.43 25.03 7.48
N THR A 117 5.89 24.00 6.75
CA THR A 117 5.59 23.83 5.33
C THR A 117 4.17 23.35 5.10
N ARG A 118 3.67 23.53 3.87
CA ARG A 118 2.38 23.00 3.44
C ARG A 118 2.34 21.46 3.48
N GLU A 119 3.44 20.84 3.10
CA GLU A 119 3.62 19.39 3.07
C GLU A 119 3.53 18.82 4.50
N LEU A 120 4.17 19.46 5.48
CA LEU A 120 4.11 19.05 6.88
C LEU A 120 2.68 19.14 7.42
N GLN A 121 1.95 20.22 7.08
CA GLN A 121 0.56 20.39 7.53
C GLN A 121 -0.41 19.38 6.91
N LEU A 122 -0.17 18.94 5.65
CA LEU A 122 -1.03 18.02 4.93
C LEU A 122 -0.74 16.55 5.24
N PHE A 123 0.54 16.19 5.40
CA PHE A 123 0.96 14.79 5.42
C PHE A 123 1.43 14.29 6.78
N TYR A 124 1.56 15.16 7.78
CA TYR A 124 1.86 14.74 9.15
C TYR A 124 0.61 14.91 10.05
N PRO A 125 0.21 13.87 10.81
CA PRO A 125 0.71 12.50 10.83
C PRO A 125 0.37 11.74 9.55
N THR A 126 1.23 10.77 9.16
CA THR A 126 0.92 9.87 8.06
C THR A 126 -0.14 8.84 8.48
N ASN A 127 -0.82 8.21 7.50
CA ASN A 127 -1.81 7.20 7.81
C ASN A 127 -1.17 5.87 8.20
N THR A 128 -0.26 5.36 7.38
CA THR A 128 0.31 4.02 7.54
C THR A 128 1.82 4.03 7.31
N LEU A 129 2.55 3.42 8.25
CA LEU A 129 3.95 3.03 8.09
C LEU A 129 4.01 1.54 7.76
N VAL A 130 4.73 1.16 6.70
CA VAL A 130 5.01 -0.23 6.35
C VAL A 130 6.47 -0.54 6.64
N THR A 131 6.75 -1.58 7.42
CA THR A 131 8.13 -1.96 7.78
C THR A 131 8.22 -3.41 8.24
N ALA A 132 9.44 -3.94 8.40
CA ALA A 132 9.66 -5.25 8.98
C ALA A 132 9.76 -5.21 10.52
N LYS A 133 9.37 -6.31 11.17
CA LYS A 133 9.43 -6.45 12.63
C LYS A 133 10.83 -6.24 13.23
N ASP A 134 11.87 -6.53 12.46
CA ASP A 134 13.26 -6.50 12.94
C ASP A 134 13.73 -5.10 13.36
N ILE A 135 13.05 -4.05 12.88
CA ILE A 135 13.39 -2.66 13.18
C ILE A 135 12.33 -1.93 14.02
N ILE A 136 11.48 -2.66 14.74
CA ILE A 136 10.51 -2.06 15.67
C ILE A 136 11.21 -1.13 16.68
N PHE A 137 12.23 -1.63 17.35
CA PHE A 137 12.95 -0.87 18.37
C PHE A 137 14.00 0.09 17.81
N LEU A 138 14.54 -0.19 16.63
CA LEU A 138 15.55 0.65 15.99
C LEU A 138 14.92 1.88 15.33
N TRP A 139 13.73 1.74 14.79
CA TRP A 139 13.12 2.78 13.96
C TRP A 139 11.72 3.17 14.41
N VAL A 140 10.77 2.24 14.46
CA VAL A 140 9.36 2.55 14.77
C VAL A 140 9.19 3.23 16.13
N ALA A 141 9.75 2.63 17.18
CA ALA A 141 9.66 3.18 18.54
C ALA A 141 10.32 4.56 18.64
N ARG A 142 11.47 4.74 17.98
CA ARG A 142 12.20 6.01 17.98
C ARG A 142 11.47 7.08 17.21
N MET A 143 10.85 6.78 16.06
CA MET A 143 9.98 7.73 15.36
C MET A 143 8.79 8.18 16.21
N ILE A 144 8.15 7.24 16.94
CA ILE A 144 7.04 7.59 17.85
C ILE A 144 7.53 8.51 18.96
N MET A 145 8.69 8.22 19.59
CA MET A 145 9.28 9.07 20.62
C MET A 145 9.57 10.47 20.12
N MET A 146 10.28 10.59 18.96
CA MET A 146 10.67 11.87 18.39
C MET A 146 9.46 12.67 17.87
N GLY A 147 8.52 12.01 17.22
CA GLY A 147 7.28 12.66 16.77
C GLY A 147 6.50 13.26 17.94
N LEU A 148 6.28 12.51 19.00
CA LEU A 148 5.60 13.01 20.20
C LEU A 148 6.40 14.11 20.91
N HIS A 149 7.73 14.06 20.86
CA HIS A 149 8.57 15.10 21.48
C HIS A 149 8.58 16.40 20.69
N PHE A 150 8.86 16.36 19.40
CA PHE A 150 9.04 17.55 18.57
C PHE A 150 7.73 18.07 18.00
N MET A 151 6.86 17.16 17.51
CA MET A 151 5.61 17.53 16.83
C MET A 151 4.40 17.52 17.73
N ARG A 152 4.50 16.98 18.98
CA ARG A 152 3.39 16.84 19.94
C ARG A 152 2.25 15.92 19.45
N GLU A 153 2.47 15.19 18.36
CA GLU A 153 1.52 14.27 17.75
C GLU A 153 2.24 12.99 17.31
N VAL A 154 1.50 11.87 17.21
CA VAL A 154 2.02 10.61 16.70
C VAL A 154 2.47 10.76 15.24
N PRO A 155 3.57 10.11 14.82
CA PRO A 155 4.07 10.27 13.44
C PRO A 155 3.23 9.52 12.39
N PHE A 156 2.52 8.49 12.80
CA PHE A 156 1.64 7.64 11.97
C PHE A 156 0.57 6.98 12.83
N ARG A 157 -0.53 6.59 12.21
CA ARG A 157 -1.67 5.97 12.89
C ARG A 157 -1.57 4.45 12.92
N ASP A 158 -1.18 3.85 11.81
CA ASP A 158 -1.04 2.40 11.66
C ASP A 158 0.40 2.02 11.34
N VAL A 159 0.85 0.91 11.89
CA VAL A 159 2.14 0.29 11.57
C VAL A 159 1.87 -1.13 11.09
N TYR A 160 2.01 -1.33 9.78
CA TYR A 160 1.89 -2.64 9.17
C TYR A 160 3.26 -3.31 9.09
N PHE A 161 3.37 -4.49 9.68
CA PHE A 161 4.60 -5.29 9.67
C PHE A 161 4.55 -6.34 8.58
N ASN A 162 5.24 -6.08 7.48
CA ASN A 162 5.38 -7.04 6.41
C ASN A 162 6.27 -8.23 6.83
N PRO A 163 5.97 -9.45 6.33
CA PRO A 163 6.83 -10.59 6.54
C PRO A 163 8.17 -10.44 5.79
N ILE A 164 9.19 -11.17 6.24
CA ILE A 164 10.49 -11.21 5.56
C ILE A 164 10.47 -12.34 4.54
N VAL A 165 10.89 -12.02 3.31
CA VAL A 165 10.99 -12.99 2.22
C VAL A 165 12.29 -13.79 2.38
N GLY A 166 12.15 -15.11 2.48
CA GLY A 166 13.24 -16.09 2.46
C GLY A 166 13.30 -16.85 1.13
N ASP A 167 14.31 -17.69 0.98
CA ASP A 167 14.40 -18.62 -0.12
C ASP A 167 13.28 -19.69 -0.09
N GLU A 168 13.27 -20.63 -1.02
CA GLU A 168 12.25 -21.70 -1.10
C GLU A 168 12.16 -22.58 0.16
N HIS A 169 13.20 -22.55 1.02
CA HIS A 169 13.25 -23.23 2.31
C HIS A 169 12.95 -22.30 3.49
N GLY A 170 12.55 -21.06 3.23
CA GLY A 170 12.27 -20.05 4.26
C GLY A 170 13.51 -19.47 4.95
N LYS A 171 14.73 -19.73 4.43
CA LYS A 171 15.97 -19.18 4.97
C LYS A 171 16.18 -17.75 4.47
N LYS A 172 16.74 -16.91 5.34
CA LYS A 172 17.06 -15.51 5.01
C LYS A 172 17.99 -15.48 3.79
N MET A 173 17.57 -14.75 2.75
CA MET A 173 18.36 -14.53 1.55
C MET A 173 19.53 -13.59 1.83
N SER A 174 20.69 -13.88 1.24
CA SER A 174 21.85 -12.99 1.23
C SER A 174 22.72 -13.24 0.01
N LYS A 175 23.33 -12.18 -0.53
CA LYS A 175 24.27 -12.28 -1.66
C LYS A 175 25.43 -13.21 -1.35
N SER A 176 25.95 -13.18 -0.12
CA SER A 176 27.07 -14.04 0.31
C SER A 176 26.75 -15.54 0.35
N LYS A 177 25.46 -15.90 0.47
CA LYS A 177 25.01 -17.31 0.47
C LYS A 177 24.59 -17.79 -0.92
N GLY A 178 24.52 -16.91 -1.92
CA GLY A 178 24.10 -17.25 -3.28
C GLY A 178 22.63 -17.70 -3.41
N ASN A 179 21.79 -17.44 -2.38
CA ASN A 179 20.36 -17.78 -2.36
C ASN A 179 19.45 -16.57 -2.56
N ALA A 180 20.02 -15.43 -2.95
CA ALA A 180 19.23 -14.23 -3.23
C ALA A 180 18.58 -14.35 -4.61
N ILE A 181 17.29 -14.07 -4.68
CA ILE A 181 16.53 -13.99 -5.93
C ILE A 181 16.47 -12.51 -6.31
N ASP A 182 16.88 -12.17 -7.53
CA ASP A 182 16.74 -10.81 -8.03
C ASP A 182 15.30 -10.59 -8.49
N PRO A 183 14.57 -9.62 -7.92
CA PRO A 183 13.21 -9.32 -8.36
C PRO A 183 13.15 -8.84 -9.83
N LEU A 184 14.22 -8.24 -10.37
CA LEU A 184 14.24 -7.80 -11.76
C LEU A 184 14.20 -8.99 -12.73
N ASP A 185 14.93 -10.07 -12.44
CA ASP A 185 14.90 -11.30 -13.25
C ASP A 185 13.49 -11.92 -13.25
N LEU A 186 12.79 -11.85 -12.11
CA LEU A 186 11.40 -12.33 -12.01
C LEU A 186 10.44 -11.44 -12.81
N MET A 187 10.65 -10.13 -12.80
CA MET A 187 9.82 -9.18 -13.56
C MET A 187 10.01 -9.40 -15.07
N GLU A 188 11.22 -9.62 -15.53
CA GLU A 188 11.50 -9.93 -16.95
C GLU A 188 10.86 -11.26 -17.39
N THR A 189 10.93 -12.29 -16.54
CA THR A 189 10.47 -13.63 -16.90
C THR A 189 8.96 -13.79 -16.79
N TYR A 190 8.34 -13.25 -15.73
CA TYR A 190 6.94 -13.50 -15.37
C TYR A 190 6.05 -12.27 -15.49
N GLY A 191 6.62 -11.08 -15.57
CA GLY A 191 5.92 -9.79 -15.53
C GLY A 191 5.80 -9.21 -14.12
N THR A 192 5.82 -7.88 -14.07
CA THR A 192 5.78 -7.13 -12.79
C THR A 192 4.51 -7.42 -11.98
N ASP A 193 3.35 -7.49 -12.62
CA ASP A 193 2.08 -7.76 -11.93
C ASP A 193 2.02 -9.17 -11.34
N ALA A 194 2.64 -10.16 -12.01
CA ALA A 194 2.73 -11.53 -11.48
C ALA A 194 3.59 -11.59 -10.20
N LEU A 195 4.68 -10.84 -10.14
CA LEU A 195 5.49 -10.71 -8.93
C LEU A 195 4.73 -9.99 -7.81
N ARG A 196 4.08 -8.86 -8.12
CA ARG A 196 3.32 -8.07 -7.15
C ARG A 196 2.20 -8.87 -6.48
N ILE A 197 1.37 -9.53 -7.28
CA ILE A 197 0.27 -10.36 -6.74
C ILE A 197 0.81 -11.55 -5.95
N THR A 198 1.94 -12.14 -6.35
CA THR A 198 2.61 -13.21 -5.59
C THR A 198 3.02 -12.72 -4.20
N LEU A 199 3.62 -11.54 -4.10
CA LEU A 199 4.03 -10.97 -2.82
C LEU A 199 2.82 -10.62 -1.94
N CYS A 200 1.73 -10.08 -2.52
CA CYS A 200 0.50 -9.81 -1.79
C CYS A 200 -0.16 -11.11 -1.26
N ASP A 201 -0.18 -12.18 -2.05
CA ASP A 201 -0.71 -13.49 -1.62
C ASP A 201 0.11 -14.11 -0.49
N TYR A 202 1.41 -13.80 -0.41
CA TYR A 202 2.26 -14.18 0.70
C TYR A 202 2.16 -13.25 1.93
N ALA A 203 1.47 -12.15 1.85
CA ALA A 203 1.35 -11.18 2.94
C ALA A 203 0.49 -11.69 4.12
N ALA A 204 0.03 -12.94 4.07
CA ALA A 204 -0.57 -13.63 5.21
C ALA A 204 0.40 -13.61 6.39
N GLN A 205 -0.03 -12.97 7.42
CA GLN A 205 0.65 -12.40 8.56
C GLN A 205 1.54 -13.37 9.33
N GLU A 206 2.66 -12.87 9.82
CA GLU A 206 3.47 -13.32 10.95
C GLU A 206 4.69 -14.20 10.68
N GLN A 207 4.90 -14.81 9.52
CA GLN A 207 6.01 -15.74 9.32
C GLN A 207 6.97 -15.31 8.21
N HIS A 208 8.16 -15.91 8.21
CA HIS A 208 9.06 -15.84 7.06
C HIS A 208 8.42 -16.50 5.85
N ILE A 209 8.36 -15.79 4.73
CA ILE A 209 7.86 -16.31 3.47
C ILE A 209 8.90 -17.27 2.86
N ALA A 210 8.51 -18.51 2.61
CA ALA A 210 9.25 -19.39 1.69
C ALA A 210 8.82 -19.06 0.25
N PHE A 211 9.61 -18.27 -0.46
CA PHE A 211 9.24 -17.78 -1.78
C PHE A 211 9.34 -18.88 -2.84
N SER A 212 8.27 -19.10 -3.59
CA SER A 212 8.21 -20.07 -4.67
C SER A 212 8.07 -19.39 -6.04
N VAL A 213 9.05 -19.58 -6.91
CA VAL A 213 9.02 -19.09 -8.30
C VAL A 213 7.82 -19.68 -9.08
N LYS A 214 7.44 -20.94 -8.80
CA LYS A 214 6.26 -21.59 -9.42
C LYS A 214 4.95 -20.84 -9.13
N ARG A 215 4.83 -20.19 -7.96
CA ARG A 215 3.64 -19.38 -7.64
C ARG A 215 3.60 -18.13 -8.52
N CYS A 216 4.73 -17.50 -8.77
CA CYS A 216 4.84 -16.38 -9.70
C CYS A 216 4.44 -16.78 -11.14
N GLU A 217 4.87 -17.95 -11.59
CA GLU A 217 4.43 -18.52 -12.88
C GLU A 217 2.91 -18.76 -12.91
N GLY A 218 2.33 -19.27 -11.83
CA GLY A 218 0.87 -19.42 -11.70
C GLY A 218 0.12 -18.10 -11.88
N TYR A 219 0.62 -17.03 -11.28
CA TYR A 219 0.03 -15.70 -11.44
C TYR A 219 0.27 -15.08 -12.82
N ARG A 220 1.37 -15.38 -13.51
CA ARG A 220 1.51 -15.04 -14.94
C ARG A 220 0.38 -15.66 -15.77
N ASN A 221 0.03 -16.91 -15.49
CA ASN A 221 -1.10 -17.58 -16.18
C ASN A 221 -2.44 -16.90 -15.85
N PHE A 222 -2.60 -16.38 -14.64
CA PHE A 222 -3.76 -15.57 -14.28
C PHE A 222 -3.80 -14.25 -15.06
N MET A 223 -2.68 -13.56 -15.25
CA MET A 223 -2.62 -12.35 -16.10
C MET A 223 -3.01 -12.68 -17.55
N ASN A 224 -2.54 -13.81 -18.08
CA ASN A 224 -2.93 -14.26 -19.42
C ASN A 224 -4.44 -14.56 -19.52
N LYS A 225 -5.02 -15.15 -18.48
CA LYS A 225 -6.48 -15.41 -18.43
C LYS A 225 -7.27 -14.11 -18.38
N LEU A 226 -6.84 -13.15 -17.59
CA LEU A 226 -7.43 -11.81 -17.48
C LEU A 226 -7.43 -11.10 -18.84
N TRP A 227 -6.29 -11.10 -19.53
CA TRP A 227 -6.14 -10.54 -20.86
C TRP A 227 -7.09 -11.16 -21.90
N ASN A 228 -7.12 -12.50 -21.95
CA ASN A 228 -7.96 -13.20 -22.91
C ASN A 228 -9.46 -13.04 -22.63
N ALA A 229 -9.87 -12.99 -21.36
CA ALA A 229 -11.25 -12.70 -20.98
C ALA A 229 -11.66 -11.28 -21.39
N ALA A 230 -10.82 -10.29 -21.11
CA ALA A 230 -11.07 -8.90 -21.53
C ALA A 230 -11.17 -8.78 -23.07
N ARG A 231 -10.28 -9.42 -23.82
CA ARG A 231 -10.32 -9.45 -25.27
C ARG A 231 -11.64 -10.09 -25.80
N LEU A 232 -12.08 -11.19 -25.17
CA LEU A 232 -13.36 -11.82 -25.53
C LEU A 232 -14.54 -10.87 -25.31
N VAL A 233 -14.58 -10.21 -24.15
CA VAL A 233 -15.65 -9.28 -23.79
C VAL A 233 -15.66 -8.08 -24.74
N LEU A 234 -14.50 -7.45 -24.96
CA LEU A 234 -14.39 -6.30 -25.84
C LEU A 234 -14.79 -6.61 -27.28
N ALA A 235 -14.38 -7.76 -27.82
CA ALA A 235 -14.79 -8.18 -29.16
C ALA A 235 -16.31 -8.42 -29.29
N ASN A 236 -16.94 -8.87 -28.21
CA ASN A 236 -18.39 -9.13 -28.23
C ASN A 236 -19.26 -7.95 -27.77
N THR A 237 -18.66 -6.79 -27.47
CA THR A 237 -19.38 -5.58 -27.03
C THR A 237 -19.15 -4.40 -27.97
N GLU A 238 -18.62 -4.62 -29.18
CA GLU A 238 -18.35 -3.56 -30.16
C GLU A 238 -19.61 -2.79 -30.56
N ASP A 239 -20.74 -3.46 -30.64
CA ASP A 239 -22.03 -2.92 -31.03
C ASP A 239 -22.92 -2.52 -29.84
N LEU A 240 -22.40 -2.54 -28.59
CA LEU A 240 -23.18 -2.16 -27.41
C LEU A 240 -23.25 -0.63 -27.27
N PRO A 241 -24.47 -0.02 -27.42
CA PRO A 241 -24.62 1.42 -27.28
C PRO A 241 -24.38 1.90 -25.84
N ALA A 242 -23.87 3.12 -25.72
CA ALA A 242 -23.57 3.73 -24.40
C ALA A 242 -24.84 4.02 -23.58
N ASP A 243 -25.92 4.46 -24.23
CA ASP A 243 -27.21 4.69 -23.57
C ASP A 243 -27.78 3.41 -22.97
N TRP A 244 -27.68 2.31 -23.71
CA TRP A 244 -28.06 1.00 -23.20
C TRP A 244 -27.21 0.57 -22.00
N LEU A 245 -25.90 0.76 -22.08
CA LEU A 245 -24.96 0.48 -21.00
C LEU A 245 -25.28 1.33 -19.76
N GLY A 246 -25.55 2.63 -19.93
CA GLY A 246 -25.82 3.56 -18.83
C GLY A 246 -27.08 3.20 -18.02
N SER A 247 -28.09 2.62 -18.67
CA SER A 247 -29.33 2.14 -18.00
C SER A 247 -29.24 0.69 -17.51
N ALA A 248 -28.17 -0.03 -17.86
CA ALA A 248 -28.03 -1.44 -17.55
C ALA A 248 -27.79 -1.70 -16.06
N LEU A 249 -28.38 -2.78 -15.55
CA LEU A 249 -28.22 -3.28 -14.20
C LEU A 249 -28.60 -2.27 -13.11
N PRO A 250 -29.91 -1.99 -12.90
CA PRO A 250 -30.38 -1.19 -11.78
C PRO A 250 -29.77 -1.66 -10.45
N GLU A 251 -29.42 -0.75 -9.54
CA GLU A 251 -28.81 -1.10 -8.27
C GLU A 251 -29.77 -1.88 -7.36
N VAL A 252 -31.06 -1.58 -7.43
CA VAL A 252 -32.08 -2.22 -6.62
C VAL A 252 -32.33 -3.65 -7.12
N ALA A 253 -32.13 -4.66 -6.27
CA ALA A 253 -32.23 -6.08 -6.61
C ALA A 253 -33.60 -6.47 -7.19
N ASP A 254 -34.69 -5.93 -6.65
CA ASP A 254 -36.07 -6.23 -7.10
C ASP A 254 -36.31 -5.80 -8.56
N GLN A 255 -35.64 -4.75 -9.04
CA GLN A 255 -35.74 -4.31 -10.42
C GLN A 255 -35.04 -5.28 -11.40
N ARG A 256 -34.22 -6.19 -10.90
CA ARG A 256 -33.53 -7.24 -11.65
C ARG A 256 -34.21 -8.62 -11.54
N ALA A 257 -35.36 -8.72 -10.90
CA ALA A 257 -36.02 -10.00 -10.65
C ALA A 257 -36.31 -10.82 -11.95
N ASN A 258 -36.52 -10.12 -13.06
CA ASN A 258 -36.79 -10.73 -14.37
C ASN A 258 -35.54 -10.93 -15.24
N ASP A 259 -34.35 -10.55 -14.75
CA ASP A 259 -33.10 -10.75 -15.48
C ASP A 259 -32.75 -12.25 -15.54
N PRO A 260 -32.03 -12.70 -16.58
CA PRO A 260 -31.51 -14.08 -16.64
C PRO A 260 -30.79 -14.48 -15.36
N LEU A 261 -30.98 -15.76 -14.96
CA LEU A 261 -30.47 -16.26 -13.69
C LEU A 261 -28.93 -16.07 -13.58
N GLU A 262 -28.21 -16.36 -14.65
CA GLU A 262 -26.76 -16.24 -14.72
C GLU A 262 -26.29 -14.79 -14.56
N ASP A 263 -27.04 -13.81 -15.08
CA ASP A 263 -26.71 -12.39 -14.90
C ASP A 263 -26.92 -11.95 -13.44
N ARG A 264 -28.05 -12.36 -12.83
CA ARG A 264 -28.31 -12.10 -11.40
C ARG A 264 -27.28 -12.77 -10.51
N TRP A 265 -26.89 -13.98 -10.85
CA TRP A 265 -25.90 -14.75 -10.10
C TRP A 265 -24.52 -14.06 -10.13
N ILE A 266 -24.01 -13.68 -11.30
CA ILE A 266 -22.68 -13.06 -11.38
C ILE A 266 -22.64 -11.68 -10.69
N ILE A 267 -23.73 -10.91 -10.76
CA ILE A 267 -23.82 -9.62 -10.05
C ILE A 267 -23.81 -9.85 -8.54
N SER A 268 -24.54 -10.83 -8.04
CA SER A 268 -24.51 -11.20 -6.62
C SER A 268 -23.10 -11.64 -6.18
N ARG A 269 -22.42 -12.47 -6.98
CA ARG A 269 -21.04 -12.88 -6.72
C ARG A 269 -20.09 -11.69 -6.70
N TYR A 270 -20.23 -10.78 -7.66
CA TYR A 270 -19.45 -9.55 -7.72
C TYR A 270 -19.67 -8.66 -6.49
N ALA A 271 -20.92 -8.47 -6.06
CA ALA A 271 -21.22 -7.72 -4.84
C ALA A 271 -20.51 -8.31 -3.60
N HIS A 272 -20.56 -9.62 -3.43
CA HIS A 272 -19.86 -10.32 -2.33
C HIS A 272 -18.35 -10.12 -2.37
N VAL A 273 -17.76 -10.11 -3.58
CA VAL A 273 -16.32 -9.90 -3.74
C VAL A 273 -15.94 -8.45 -3.41
N VAL A 274 -16.73 -7.46 -3.84
CA VAL A 274 -16.54 -6.05 -3.48
C VAL A 274 -16.51 -5.88 -1.96
N ASP A 275 -17.51 -6.45 -1.25
CA ASP A 275 -17.59 -6.35 0.21
C ASP A 275 -16.42 -7.06 0.91
N ARG A 276 -16.03 -8.24 0.41
CA ARG A 276 -14.90 -8.99 0.96
C ARG A 276 -13.59 -8.26 0.78
N VAL A 277 -13.34 -7.73 -0.42
CA VAL A 277 -12.13 -6.96 -0.74
C VAL A 277 -12.05 -5.68 0.10
N ASN A 278 -13.15 -4.94 0.23
CA ASN A 278 -13.17 -3.73 1.05
C ASN A 278 -12.82 -4.04 2.51
N ARG A 279 -13.46 -5.04 3.11
CA ARG A 279 -13.14 -5.47 4.49
C ARG A 279 -11.71 -5.95 4.65
N ALA A 280 -11.20 -6.72 3.69
CA ALA A 280 -9.83 -7.21 3.72
C ALA A 280 -8.81 -6.07 3.63
N LEU A 281 -9.05 -5.06 2.78
CA LEU A 281 -8.19 -3.86 2.70
C LEU A 281 -8.21 -3.05 4.00
N GLU A 282 -9.38 -2.84 4.61
CA GLU A 282 -9.52 -2.15 5.90
C GLU A 282 -8.74 -2.83 7.04
N ASN A 283 -8.61 -4.17 6.95
CA ASN A 283 -7.91 -4.99 7.93
C ASN A 283 -6.46 -5.31 7.55
N TYR A 284 -5.96 -4.81 6.42
CA TYR A 284 -4.63 -5.13 5.89
C TYR A 284 -4.43 -6.63 5.58
N GLU A 285 -5.49 -7.34 5.19
CA GLU A 285 -5.50 -8.77 4.81
C GLU A 285 -5.28 -8.90 3.30
N PHE A 286 -4.09 -8.55 2.82
CA PHE A 286 -3.80 -8.48 1.38
C PHE A 286 -3.86 -9.84 0.68
N ASP A 287 -3.56 -10.94 1.38
CA ASP A 287 -3.72 -12.29 0.87
C ASP A 287 -5.20 -12.63 0.63
N ASP A 288 -6.12 -12.16 1.48
CA ASP A 288 -7.55 -12.35 1.29
C ASP A 288 -8.09 -11.52 0.12
N VAL A 289 -7.57 -10.30 -0.08
CA VAL A 289 -7.84 -9.50 -1.29
C VAL A 289 -7.51 -10.29 -2.56
N VAL A 290 -6.28 -10.83 -2.62
CA VAL A 290 -5.82 -11.60 -3.78
C VAL A 290 -6.69 -12.82 -4.02
N ARG A 291 -6.96 -13.63 -2.97
CA ARG A 291 -7.79 -14.86 -3.09
C ARG A 291 -9.20 -14.55 -3.51
N ALA A 292 -9.83 -13.52 -2.94
CA ALA A 292 -11.18 -13.14 -3.28
C ALA A 292 -11.32 -12.78 -4.77
N ILE A 293 -10.39 -11.96 -5.29
CA ILE A 293 -10.42 -11.52 -6.68
C ILE A 293 -10.06 -12.68 -7.63
N TYR A 294 -9.02 -13.46 -7.28
CA TYR A 294 -8.58 -14.61 -8.08
C TYR A 294 -9.69 -15.64 -8.25
N ASP A 295 -10.32 -16.10 -7.14
CA ASP A 295 -11.38 -17.10 -7.17
C ASP A 295 -12.60 -16.62 -7.96
N PHE A 296 -13.04 -15.37 -7.71
CA PHE A 296 -14.14 -14.77 -8.45
C PHE A 296 -13.84 -14.68 -9.94
N PHE A 297 -12.69 -14.08 -10.32
CA PHE A 297 -12.40 -13.82 -11.72
C PHE A 297 -12.14 -15.11 -12.49
N TRP A 298 -11.35 -16.03 -11.91
CA TRP A 298 -11.02 -17.28 -12.59
C TRP A 298 -12.22 -18.19 -12.68
N LYS A 299 -12.85 -18.52 -11.54
CA LYS A 299 -13.92 -19.50 -11.47
C LYS A 299 -15.28 -18.91 -11.87
N ASP A 300 -15.76 -17.93 -11.09
CA ASP A 300 -17.13 -17.45 -11.27
C ASP A 300 -17.30 -16.71 -12.61
N TYR A 301 -16.38 -15.79 -12.90
CA TYR A 301 -16.50 -14.98 -14.12
C TYR A 301 -16.07 -15.72 -15.38
N CYS A 302 -14.84 -16.26 -15.42
CA CYS A 302 -14.31 -16.89 -16.65
C CYS A 302 -14.86 -18.29 -16.90
N ASP A 303 -14.77 -19.20 -15.89
CA ASP A 303 -15.09 -20.60 -16.12
C ASP A 303 -16.61 -20.86 -16.17
N TYR A 304 -17.41 -20.03 -15.50
CA TYR A 304 -18.87 -20.20 -15.51
C TYR A 304 -19.58 -19.10 -16.29
N TYR A 305 -19.51 -17.84 -15.87
CA TYR A 305 -20.37 -16.81 -16.42
C TYR A 305 -20.12 -16.56 -17.91
N LEU A 306 -18.88 -16.35 -18.33
CA LEU A 306 -18.57 -16.12 -19.75
C LEU A 306 -18.97 -17.30 -20.63
N GLU A 307 -18.86 -18.55 -20.14
CA GLU A 307 -19.30 -19.73 -20.89
C GLU A 307 -20.84 -19.80 -20.99
N LEU A 308 -21.56 -19.51 -19.92
CA LEU A 308 -23.03 -19.54 -19.88
C LEU A 308 -23.65 -18.49 -20.83
N ILE A 309 -23.02 -17.36 -21.02
CA ILE A 309 -23.57 -16.29 -21.90
C ILE A 309 -23.21 -16.44 -23.38
N LYS A 310 -22.26 -17.33 -23.75
CA LYS A 310 -21.87 -17.53 -25.16
C LYS A 310 -23.05 -17.72 -26.12
N PRO A 311 -24.07 -18.54 -25.81
CA PRO A 311 -25.24 -18.69 -26.71
C PRO A 311 -25.94 -17.34 -26.98
N ARG A 312 -26.05 -16.48 -25.98
CA ARG A 312 -26.67 -15.16 -26.14
C ARG A 312 -25.77 -14.18 -26.92
N LEU A 313 -24.45 -14.30 -26.79
CA LEU A 313 -23.49 -13.45 -27.52
C LEU A 313 -23.42 -13.82 -29.02
N TYR A 314 -23.46 -15.13 -29.36
CA TYR A 314 -23.18 -15.60 -30.72
C TYR A 314 -24.42 -15.96 -31.53
N ASN A 315 -25.47 -16.49 -30.89
CA ASN A 315 -26.62 -17.07 -31.58
C ASN A 315 -27.90 -16.21 -31.53
N ALA A 316 -27.91 -15.17 -30.67
CA ALA A 316 -29.05 -14.27 -30.57
C ALA A 316 -29.01 -13.20 -31.67
N GLU A 317 -30.17 -12.67 -32.07
CA GLU A 317 -30.24 -11.51 -32.93
C GLU A 317 -29.48 -10.33 -32.36
N LYS A 318 -28.78 -9.55 -33.21
CA LYS A 318 -27.88 -8.49 -32.78
C LYS A 318 -28.50 -7.49 -31.81
N ASP A 319 -29.75 -7.14 -32.02
CA ASP A 319 -30.46 -6.15 -31.21
C ASP A 319 -31.39 -6.75 -30.16
N SER A 320 -31.28 -8.06 -29.92
CA SER A 320 -32.10 -8.69 -28.90
C SER A 320 -31.78 -8.20 -27.51
N HIS A 321 -32.81 -7.95 -26.69
CA HIS A 321 -32.66 -7.51 -25.30
C HIS A 321 -31.76 -8.46 -24.48
N LEU A 322 -31.86 -9.77 -24.70
CA LEU A 322 -31.06 -10.78 -23.99
C LEU A 322 -29.58 -10.69 -24.35
N ARG A 323 -29.24 -10.40 -25.61
CA ARG A 323 -27.85 -10.21 -26.03
C ARG A 323 -27.27 -8.94 -25.43
N ARG A 324 -27.97 -7.81 -25.53
CA ARG A 324 -27.57 -6.54 -24.94
C ARG A 324 -27.35 -6.66 -23.44
N LYS A 325 -28.21 -7.38 -22.75
CA LYS A 325 -28.09 -7.65 -21.32
C LYS A 325 -26.81 -8.43 -20.99
N ALA A 326 -26.52 -9.50 -21.73
CA ALA A 326 -25.29 -10.27 -21.56
C ALA A 326 -24.03 -9.43 -21.80
N GLN A 327 -24.02 -8.61 -22.87
CA GLN A 327 -22.94 -7.70 -23.20
C GLN A 327 -22.67 -6.69 -22.07
N ALA A 328 -23.73 -6.01 -21.62
CA ALA A 328 -23.61 -5.01 -20.55
C ALA A 328 -23.15 -5.63 -19.22
N THR A 329 -23.73 -6.75 -18.82
CA THR A 329 -23.33 -7.43 -17.60
C THR A 329 -21.85 -7.86 -17.66
N ALA A 330 -21.42 -8.44 -18.78
CA ALA A 330 -20.04 -8.87 -18.94
C ALA A 330 -19.04 -7.70 -18.79
N VAL A 331 -19.28 -6.60 -19.49
CA VAL A 331 -18.32 -5.47 -19.46
C VAL A 331 -18.35 -4.72 -18.12
N ILE A 332 -19.52 -4.56 -17.49
CA ILE A 332 -19.65 -3.89 -16.19
C ILE A 332 -18.91 -4.68 -15.11
N VAL A 333 -19.09 -6.00 -15.07
CA VAL A 333 -18.41 -6.85 -14.08
C VAL A 333 -16.90 -6.91 -14.35
N LEU A 334 -16.47 -6.97 -15.61
CA LEU A 334 -15.06 -6.89 -15.98
C LEU A 334 -14.42 -5.60 -15.48
N GLU A 335 -15.01 -4.46 -15.82
CA GLU A 335 -14.50 -3.14 -15.44
C GLU A 335 -14.39 -3.00 -13.91
N GLY A 336 -15.42 -3.40 -13.20
CA GLY A 336 -15.40 -3.37 -11.74
C GLY A 336 -14.33 -4.29 -11.14
N ALA A 337 -14.12 -5.49 -11.71
CA ALA A 337 -13.07 -6.41 -11.27
C ALA A 337 -11.66 -5.84 -11.53
N LEU A 338 -11.45 -5.13 -12.64
CA LEU A 338 -10.18 -4.45 -12.93
C LEU A 338 -9.88 -3.38 -11.87
N ARG A 339 -10.88 -2.57 -11.46
CA ARG A 339 -10.69 -1.58 -10.38
C ARG A 339 -10.36 -2.22 -9.04
N LEU A 340 -10.97 -3.34 -8.69
CA LEU A 340 -10.64 -4.08 -7.47
C LEU A 340 -9.21 -4.63 -7.50
N LEU A 341 -8.75 -5.10 -8.65
CA LEU A 341 -7.42 -5.70 -8.82
C LEU A 341 -6.30 -4.65 -8.95
N HIS A 342 -6.64 -3.43 -9.38
CA HIS A 342 -5.65 -2.41 -9.74
C HIS A 342 -4.61 -2.08 -8.65
N PRO A 343 -4.94 -1.98 -7.35
CA PRO A 343 -3.93 -1.73 -6.33
C PRO A 343 -2.83 -2.80 -6.27
N VAL A 344 -3.15 -4.02 -6.67
CA VAL A 344 -2.21 -5.17 -6.68
C VAL A 344 -1.52 -5.31 -8.03
N CYS A 345 -2.27 -5.25 -9.13
CA CYS A 345 -1.79 -5.46 -10.50
C CYS A 345 -2.03 -4.22 -11.37
N PRO A 346 -1.27 -3.11 -11.17
CA PRO A 346 -1.57 -1.84 -11.80
C PRO A 346 -1.34 -1.80 -13.32
N PHE A 347 -0.39 -2.57 -13.85
CA PHE A 347 -0.01 -2.43 -15.27
C PHE A 347 -1.05 -3.06 -16.20
N ILE A 348 -1.37 -4.33 -16.02
CA ILE A 348 -2.36 -5.01 -16.86
C ILE A 348 -3.76 -4.41 -16.70
N THR A 349 -4.12 -3.99 -15.50
CA THR A 349 -5.45 -3.42 -15.26
C THR A 349 -5.60 -2.03 -15.87
N GLU A 350 -4.57 -1.17 -15.85
CA GLU A 350 -4.58 0.11 -16.54
C GLU A 350 -4.74 -0.09 -18.06
N GLU A 351 -3.97 -0.99 -18.65
CA GLU A 351 -4.02 -1.28 -20.09
C GLU A 351 -5.42 -1.74 -20.54
N LEU A 352 -5.95 -2.74 -19.85
CA LEU A 352 -7.29 -3.27 -20.17
C LEU A 352 -8.40 -2.26 -19.89
N TRP A 353 -8.29 -1.49 -18.83
CA TRP A 353 -9.25 -0.47 -18.48
C TRP A 353 -9.22 0.71 -19.48
N SER A 354 -8.04 1.08 -19.96
CA SER A 354 -7.89 2.09 -21.02
C SER A 354 -8.59 1.67 -22.30
N ALA A 355 -8.48 0.41 -22.69
CA ALA A 355 -9.21 -0.13 -23.86
C ALA A 355 -10.74 -0.07 -23.68
N ILE A 356 -11.25 -0.30 -22.46
CA ILE A 356 -12.67 -0.11 -22.14
C ILE A 356 -13.02 1.38 -22.21
N ARG A 357 -12.19 2.24 -21.63
CA ARG A 357 -12.38 3.69 -21.60
C ARG A 357 -12.45 4.31 -22.98
N GLU A 358 -11.56 3.96 -23.89
CA GLU A 358 -11.58 4.46 -25.29
C GLU A 358 -12.94 4.28 -25.96
N ARG A 359 -13.65 3.19 -25.64
CA ARG A 359 -14.93 2.89 -26.25
C ARG A 359 -16.08 3.72 -25.68
N TRP A 360 -16.10 4.02 -24.39
CA TRP A 360 -17.26 4.60 -23.73
C TRP A 360 -17.00 5.91 -22.96
N SER A 361 -15.77 6.44 -22.93
CA SER A 361 -15.48 7.70 -22.21
C SER A 361 -16.20 8.93 -22.80
N ASN A 362 -16.60 8.87 -24.06
CA ASN A 362 -17.35 9.95 -24.74
C ASN A 362 -18.87 9.81 -24.57
N ALA A 363 -19.35 8.88 -23.74
CA ALA A 363 -20.79 8.78 -23.47
C ALA A 363 -21.31 10.06 -22.81
N ASP A 364 -22.55 10.44 -23.13
CA ASP A 364 -23.18 11.63 -22.58
C ASP A 364 -23.22 11.52 -21.03
N GLY A 365 -22.72 12.56 -20.37
CA GLY A 365 -22.67 12.62 -18.91
C GLY A 365 -24.04 12.47 -18.22
N SER A 366 -25.15 12.73 -18.93
CA SER A 366 -26.51 12.49 -18.42
C SER A 366 -26.78 11.01 -18.12
N LEU A 367 -26.13 10.09 -18.84
CA LEU A 367 -26.22 8.64 -18.64
C LEU A 367 -25.58 8.17 -17.31
N ALA A 368 -24.69 8.97 -16.75
CA ALA A 368 -24.02 8.68 -15.47
C ALA A 368 -24.93 8.92 -14.22
N ALA A 369 -26.15 9.44 -14.42
CA ALA A 369 -27.06 9.82 -13.34
C ALA A 369 -28.17 8.81 -13.03
N THR A 370 -28.20 7.65 -13.68
CA THR A 370 -29.37 6.75 -13.68
C THR A 370 -29.48 5.82 -12.46
N GLY A 371 -28.50 5.81 -11.52
CA GLY A 371 -28.53 4.90 -10.36
C GLY A 371 -28.42 3.41 -10.74
N SER A 372 -27.64 3.09 -11.77
CA SER A 372 -27.36 1.73 -12.25
C SER A 372 -25.87 1.41 -12.12
N LEU A 373 -25.51 0.11 -12.17
CA LEU A 373 -24.10 -0.29 -12.23
C LEU A 373 -23.42 0.20 -13.51
N GLY A 374 -24.16 0.22 -14.62
CA GLY A 374 -23.68 0.79 -15.88
C GLY A 374 -23.36 2.29 -15.77
N SER A 375 -24.21 3.07 -15.09
CA SER A 375 -23.93 4.49 -14.85
C SER A 375 -22.71 4.71 -13.95
N ARG A 376 -22.51 3.87 -12.93
CA ARG A 376 -21.29 3.91 -12.11
C ARG A 376 -20.03 3.63 -12.92
N MET A 377 -20.09 2.64 -13.82
CA MET A 377 -19.00 2.34 -14.75
C MET A 377 -18.72 3.54 -15.67
N LEU A 378 -19.73 4.10 -16.34
CA LEU A 378 -19.56 5.26 -17.22
C LEU A 378 -18.97 6.47 -16.49
N LYS A 379 -19.37 6.70 -15.23
CA LYS A 379 -18.77 7.72 -14.38
C LYS A 379 -17.31 7.43 -14.08
N ALA A 380 -16.94 6.18 -13.80
CA ALA A 380 -15.56 5.80 -13.57
C ALA A 380 -14.68 6.05 -14.81
N LEU A 381 -15.18 5.74 -16.00
CA LEU A 381 -14.49 5.92 -17.27
C LEU A 381 -14.26 7.39 -17.67
N GLN A 382 -14.84 8.37 -16.97
CA GLN A 382 -14.50 9.79 -17.13
C GLN A 382 -13.14 10.14 -16.53
N ALA A 383 -12.61 9.33 -15.62
CA ALA A 383 -11.29 9.54 -15.05
C ALA A 383 -10.19 9.37 -16.12
N PRO A 384 -9.08 10.10 -16.04
CA PRO A 384 -7.98 9.97 -17.00
C PRO A 384 -7.22 8.63 -16.89
N SER A 385 -7.27 7.98 -15.74
CA SER A 385 -6.63 6.71 -15.42
C SER A 385 -7.47 5.97 -14.39
N ILE A 386 -7.39 4.64 -14.38
CA ILE A 386 -8.02 3.78 -13.35
C ILE A 386 -7.54 4.14 -11.94
N MET A 387 -6.31 4.65 -11.78
CA MET A 387 -5.74 5.08 -10.51
C MET A 387 -6.58 6.13 -9.78
N VAL A 388 -7.23 7.02 -10.53
CA VAL A 388 -8.04 8.12 -9.99
C VAL A 388 -9.53 7.94 -10.26
N ALA A 389 -9.92 6.79 -10.80
CA ALA A 389 -11.32 6.40 -10.95
C ALA A 389 -11.95 6.16 -9.56
N PRO A 390 -13.25 6.44 -9.38
CA PRO A 390 -13.94 6.15 -8.12
C PRO A 390 -13.79 4.69 -7.70
N TRP A 391 -13.48 4.44 -6.43
CA TRP A 391 -13.39 3.08 -5.90
C TRP A 391 -14.77 2.38 -5.90
N ASN A 392 -14.76 1.04 -5.94
CA ASN A 392 -15.98 0.25 -5.88
C ASN A 392 -16.60 0.32 -4.47
N ALA A 393 -17.73 1.02 -4.35
CA ALA A 393 -18.52 0.99 -3.13
C ALA A 393 -19.31 -0.33 -3.04
N SER A 394 -19.63 -0.74 -1.82
CA SER A 394 -20.52 -1.88 -1.56
C SER A 394 -21.84 -1.73 -2.32
N LEU A 395 -22.27 -2.79 -2.91
CA LEU A 395 -23.57 -2.90 -3.59
C LEU A 395 -24.54 -3.38 -2.52
N GLY A 396 -25.39 -2.51 -1.98
CA GLY A 396 -26.37 -2.82 -0.96
C GLY A 396 -27.31 -3.98 -1.31
#